data_87e060a8fe4b21da7f6b46867d36e8b2
#
_entry.id   87e060a8fe4b21da7f6b46867d36e8b2
#
_cell.length_a   1.000
_cell.length_b   1.000
_cell.length_c   1.000
_cell.angle_alpha   90.00
_cell.angle_beta   90.00
_cell.angle_gamma   90.00
#
_symmetry.space_group_name_H-M   'P 1'
#
loop_
_entity.id
_entity.type
_entity.pdbx_description
1 polymer ?
#
loop_
_entity_poly.entity_id
_entity_poly.type
_entity_poly.pdbx_seq_one_letter_code
_entity_poly.pdbx_strand_id
1 'polypeptide(L)'
;MLELTDATFEQEVLQSSIPVVVDFWAPWCGPCHAVEPILAELAAEHEGRVKFAKLDIDENLQTASRYEVLSIPTAILFEGGEARGTVIGARPRSYYERAWAEWLT
;
A
#
# COMPACT_ATOMS: atom_id res chain seq x y z
N MET A 1 9.00 -0.54 5.70
CA MET A 1 7.70 -1.15 5.37
C MET A 1 7.88 -2.65 5.16
N LEU A 2 6.87 -3.41 5.56
CA LEU A 2 6.88 -4.86 5.37
C LEU A 2 6.82 -5.21 3.88
N GLU A 3 7.68 -6.12 3.44
CA GLU A 3 7.61 -6.64 2.07
C GLU A 3 6.65 -7.82 2.01
N LEU A 4 5.66 -7.72 1.12
CA LEU A 4 4.65 -8.75 0.93
C LEU A 4 4.99 -9.60 -0.29
N THR A 5 4.46 -10.82 -0.27
CA THR A 5 4.47 -11.71 -1.44
C THR A 5 3.05 -12.21 -1.68
N ASP A 6 2.83 -12.83 -2.84
CA ASP A 6 1.55 -13.48 -3.11
C ASP A 6 1.21 -14.49 -2.01
N ALA A 7 2.22 -15.18 -1.46
CA ALA A 7 2.02 -16.19 -0.43
C ALA A 7 1.66 -15.58 0.94
N THR A 8 2.13 -14.38 1.25
CA THR A 8 1.91 -13.77 2.58
C THR A 8 0.77 -12.76 2.60
N PHE A 9 0.24 -12.38 1.44
CA PHE A 9 -0.73 -11.30 1.33
C PHE A 9 -1.99 -11.56 2.15
N GLU A 10 -2.54 -12.76 2.07
CA GLU A 10 -3.77 -13.06 2.80
C GLU A 10 -3.58 -12.89 4.30
N GLN A 11 -2.55 -13.48 4.87
CA GLN A 11 -2.30 -13.43 6.31
C GLN A 11 -1.96 -12.02 6.77
N GLU A 12 -1.07 -11.33 6.05
CA GLU A 12 -0.56 -10.03 6.47
C GLU A 12 -1.54 -8.89 6.22
N VAL A 13 -2.40 -9.01 5.21
CA VAL A 13 -3.29 -7.92 4.80
C VAL A 13 -4.75 -8.27 5.05
N LEU A 14 -5.23 -9.37 4.49
CA LEU A 14 -6.66 -9.69 4.55
C LEU A 14 -7.10 -10.14 5.94
N GLN A 15 -6.21 -10.74 6.71
CA GLN A 15 -6.49 -11.19 8.08
C GLN A 15 -5.96 -10.23 9.13
N SER A 16 -5.47 -9.06 8.73
CA SER A 16 -4.96 -8.08 9.67
C SER A 16 -6.07 -7.51 10.54
N SER A 17 -5.79 -7.33 11.82
CA SER A 17 -6.73 -6.71 12.76
C SER A 17 -6.74 -5.19 12.69
N ILE A 18 -5.76 -4.60 11.99
CA ILE A 18 -5.69 -3.15 11.78
C ILE A 18 -5.63 -2.87 10.28
N PRO A 19 -5.99 -1.65 9.84
CA PRO A 19 -5.89 -1.30 8.41
C PRO A 19 -4.46 -1.44 7.89
N VAL A 20 -4.33 -1.81 6.62
CA VAL A 20 -3.03 -2.00 5.96
C VAL A 20 -3.02 -1.23 4.65
N VAL A 21 -2.02 -0.37 4.47
CA VAL A 21 -1.75 0.26 3.18
C VAL A 21 -0.75 -0.61 2.44
N VAL A 22 -1.08 -0.98 1.21
CA VAL A 22 -0.20 -1.77 0.34
C VAL A 22 0.25 -0.91 -0.83
N ASP A 23 1.55 -0.69 -0.96
CA ASP A 23 2.18 0.03 -2.06
C ASP A 23 2.59 -0.98 -3.14
N PHE A 24 1.87 -0.98 -4.26
CA PHE A 24 2.22 -1.80 -5.42
C PHE A 24 3.25 -1.06 -6.24
N TRP A 25 4.43 -1.64 -6.41
CA TRP A 25 5.59 -0.99 -7.00
C TRP A 25 6.42 -1.97 -7.82
N ALA A 26 7.45 -1.45 -8.51
CA ALA A 26 8.46 -2.28 -9.17
C ALA A 26 9.81 -1.57 -9.12
N PRO A 27 10.93 -2.32 -9.13
CA PRO A 27 12.26 -1.71 -9.03
C PRO A 27 12.59 -0.72 -10.14
N TRP A 28 12.05 -0.93 -11.33
CA TRP A 28 12.31 -0.07 -12.50
C TRP A 28 11.44 1.19 -12.53
N CYS A 29 10.53 1.33 -11.61
CA CYS A 29 9.55 2.43 -11.62
C CYS A 29 10.09 3.65 -10.88
N GLY A 30 10.47 4.69 -11.64
CA GLY A 30 10.96 5.94 -11.05
C GLY A 30 10.00 6.61 -10.09
N PRO A 31 8.73 6.84 -10.49
CA PRO A 31 7.73 7.45 -9.60
C PRO A 31 7.48 6.66 -8.32
N CYS A 32 7.64 5.33 -8.36
CA CYS A 32 7.49 4.49 -7.16
C CYS A 32 8.55 4.84 -6.12
N HIS A 33 9.77 5.11 -6.57
CA HIS A 33 10.87 5.47 -5.66
C HIS A 33 10.66 6.83 -5.01
N ALA A 34 9.94 7.73 -5.68
CA ALA A 34 9.60 9.03 -5.11
C ALA A 34 8.53 8.92 -4.02
N VAL A 35 7.61 7.96 -4.14
CA VAL A 35 6.52 7.75 -3.19
C VAL A 35 6.97 7.00 -1.94
N GLU A 36 7.94 6.11 -2.07
CA GLU A 36 8.35 5.24 -0.95
C GLU A 36 8.72 6.02 0.31
N PRO A 37 9.55 7.07 0.26
CA PRO A 37 9.87 7.82 1.48
C PRO A 37 8.64 8.48 2.11
N ILE A 38 7.69 8.92 1.29
CA ILE A 38 6.45 9.52 1.79
C ILE A 38 5.65 8.50 2.59
N LEU A 39 5.47 7.31 2.04
CA LEU A 39 4.73 6.26 2.72
C LEU A 39 5.48 5.74 3.95
N ALA A 40 6.81 5.70 3.89
CA ALA A 40 7.64 5.31 5.03
C ALA A 40 7.49 6.29 6.20
N GLU A 41 7.39 7.59 5.93
CA GLU A 41 7.14 8.60 6.96
C GLU A 41 5.77 8.39 7.59
N LEU A 42 4.75 8.18 6.76
CA LEU A 42 3.40 7.92 7.28
C LEU A 42 3.36 6.63 8.11
N ALA A 43 4.10 5.62 7.69
CA ALA A 43 4.19 4.36 8.42
C ALA A 43 4.75 4.58 9.83
N ALA A 44 5.81 5.38 9.95
CA ALA A 44 6.42 5.66 11.24
C ALA A 44 5.50 6.46 12.15
N GLU A 45 4.76 7.43 11.58
CA GLU A 45 3.86 8.29 12.34
C GLU A 45 2.61 7.57 12.83
N HIS A 46 2.20 6.51 12.15
CA HIS A 46 0.96 5.79 12.45
C HIS A 46 1.20 4.36 12.88
N GLU A 47 2.40 4.05 13.34
CA GLU A 47 2.76 2.72 13.80
C GLU A 47 1.80 2.22 14.87
N GLY A 48 1.34 0.98 14.72
CA GLY A 48 0.38 0.36 15.62
C GLY A 48 -1.09 0.66 15.30
N ARG A 49 -1.35 1.67 14.48
CA ARG A 49 -2.73 2.03 14.07
C ARG A 49 -3.01 1.65 12.62
N VAL A 50 -2.07 1.88 11.74
CA VAL A 50 -2.15 1.51 10.33
C VAL A 50 -0.82 0.90 9.94
N LYS A 51 -0.87 -0.30 9.38
CA LYS A 51 0.32 -0.99 8.89
C LYS A 51 0.58 -0.57 7.45
N PHE A 52 1.83 -0.32 7.11
CA PHE A 52 2.22 -0.02 5.73
C PHE A 52 3.13 -1.12 5.22
N ALA A 53 2.84 -1.59 4.01
CA ALA A 53 3.56 -2.67 3.37
C ALA A 53 3.75 -2.38 1.90
N LYS A 54 4.65 -3.10 1.23
CA LYS A 54 4.85 -2.96 -0.21
C LYS A 54 4.92 -4.31 -0.88
N LEU A 55 4.51 -4.34 -2.15
CA LEU A 55 4.45 -5.57 -2.94
C LEU A 55 5.01 -5.29 -4.33
N ASP A 56 6.10 -5.99 -4.67
CA ASP A 56 6.75 -5.92 -5.98
C ASP A 56 5.90 -6.67 -7.00
N ILE A 57 5.33 -5.96 -7.97
CA ILE A 57 4.40 -6.57 -8.93
C ILE A 57 5.11 -7.49 -9.93
N ASP A 58 6.41 -7.31 -10.16
CA ASP A 58 7.15 -8.18 -11.08
C ASP A 58 7.26 -9.61 -10.52
N GLU A 59 7.40 -9.71 -9.22
CA GLU A 59 7.56 -11.02 -8.56
C GLU A 59 6.26 -11.56 -7.97
N ASN A 60 5.20 -10.75 -7.93
CA ASN A 60 3.94 -11.10 -7.27
C ASN A 60 2.76 -10.70 -8.12
N LEU A 61 2.65 -11.34 -9.30
CA LEU A 61 1.64 -10.99 -10.31
C LEU A 61 0.21 -11.31 -9.88
N GLN A 62 0.03 -12.34 -9.06
CA GLN A 62 -1.31 -12.78 -8.69
C GLN A 62 -2.07 -11.72 -7.90
N THR A 63 -1.44 -11.15 -6.89
CA THR A 63 -2.08 -10.13 -6.06
C THR A 63 -2.35 -8.86 -6.87
N ALA A 64 -1.37 -8.41 -7.67
CA ALA A 64 -1.55 -7.24 -8.52
C ALA A 64 -2.72 -7.42 -9.48
N SER A 65 -2.83 -8.58 -10.09
CA SER A 65 -3.92 -8.90 -11.01
C SER A 65 -5.26 -8.96 -10.30
N ARG A 66 -5.30 -9.56 -9.12
CA ARG A 66 -6.53 -9.69 -8.33
C ARG A 66 -7.17 -8.33 -8.03
N TYR A 67 -6.35 -7.32 -7.75
CA TYR A 67 -6.85 -5.98 -7.43
C TYR A 67 -6.78 -5.03 -8.61
N GLU A 68 -6.57 -5.55 -9.82
CA GLU A 68 -6.60 -4.80 -11.08
C GLU A 68 -5.63 -3.61 -11.05
N VAL A 69 -4.43 -3.85 -10.54
CA VAL A 69 -3.37 -2.84 -10.55
C VAL A 69 -2.81 -2.75 -11.95
N LEU A 70 -3.23 -1.72 -12.70
CA LEU A 70 -2.86 -1.53 -14.11
C LEU A 70 -1.71 -0.54 -14.29
N SER A 71 -1.44 0.25 -13.28
CA SER A 71 -0.34 1.22 -13.31
C SER A 71 0.28 1.32 -11.92
N ILE A 72 1.54 1.74 -11.87
CA ILE A 72 2.28 1.89 -10.61
C ILE A 72 2.91 3.27 -10.52
N PRO A 73 3.08 3.84 -9.33
CA PRO A 73 2.64 3.23 -8.07
C PRO A 73 1.13 3.28 -7.89
N THR A 74 0.58 2.29 -7.23
CA THR A 74 -0.80 2.31 -6.75
C THR A 74 -0.76 1.91 -5.28
N ALA A 75 -1.36 2.70 -4.42
CA ALA A 75 -1.42 2.40 -2.99
C ALA A 75 -2.87 2.17 -2.60
N ILE A 76 -3.15 1.03 -1.97
CA ILE A 76 -4.50 0.64 -1.58
C ILE A 76 -4.53 0.42 -0.08
N LEU A 77 -5.48 1.08 0.61
CA LEU A 77 -5.74 0.80 2.02
C LEU A 77 -6.79 -0.29 2.13
N PHE A 78 -6.46 -1.33 2.87
CA PHE A 78 -7.35 -2.45 3.15
C PHE A 78 -7.79 -2.39 4.61
N GLU A 79 -9.05 -2.69 4.84
CA GLU A 79 -9.60 -2.82 6.19
C GLU A 79 -10.60 -3.95 6.21
N GLY A 80 -10.44 -4.85 7.18
CA GLY A 80 -11.37 -5.98 7.31
C GLY A 80 -11.36 -6.89 6.10
N GLY A 81 -10.24 -6.98 5.40
CA GLY A 81 -10.10 -7.81 4.20
C GLY A 81 -10.62 -7.17 2.92
N GLU A 82 -11.03 -5.90 2.95
CA GLU A 82 -11.58 -5.22 1.79
C GLU A 82 -10.74 -4.01 1.39
N ALA A 83 -10.63 -3.77 0.09
CA ALA A 83 -9.99 -2.56 -0.44
C ALA A 83 -10.94 -1.38 -0.20
N ARG A 84 -10.48 -0.38 0.56
CA ARG A 84 -11.32 0.74 0.97
C ARG A 84 -10.88 2.08 0.38
N GLY A 85 -9.61 2.29 0.15
CA GLY A 85 -9.13 3.58 -0.38
C GLY A 85 -7.95 3.39 -1.32
N THR A 86 -8.12 3.71 -2.61
CA THR A 86 -7.10 3.52 -3.64
C THR A 86 -6.57 4.86 -4.10
N VAL A 87 -5.24 4.99 -4.15
CA VAL A 87 -4.56 6.15 -4.72
C VAL A 87 -3.70 5.68 -5.89
N ILE A 88 -4.00 6.16 -7.09
CA ILE A 88 -3.27 5.79 -8.30
C ILE A 88 -2.27 6.90 -8.63
N GLY A 89 -1.02 6.52 -8.89
CA GLY A 89 0.04 7.42 -9.28
C GLY A 89 0.79 8.01 -8.11
N ALA A 90 1.90 8.68 -8.42
CA ALA A 90 2.72 9.36 -7.42
C ALA A 90 2.04 10.69 -7.06
N ARG A 91 1.81 10.90 -5.77
CA ARG A 91 1.11 12.08 -5.27
C ARG A 91 1.92 12.71 -4.13
N PRO A 92 1.65 14.00 -3.84
CA PRO A 92 2.26 14.63 -2.65
C PRO A 92 1.70 13.98 -1.37
N ARG A 93 2.45 14.10 -0.28
CA ARG A 93 2.05 13.52 1.01
C ARG A 93 0.63 13.94 1.43
N SER A 94 0.26 15.20 1.22
CA SER A 94 -1.06 15.69 1.60
C SER A 94 -2.20 14.95 0.90
N TYR A 95 -1.95 14.44 -0.29
CA TYR A 95 -2.96 13.69 -1.02
C TYR A 95 -3.28 12.37 -0.30
N TYR A 96 -2.23 11.66 0.14
CA TYR A 96 -2.41 10.40 0.89
C TYR A 96 -3.08 10.66 2.23
N GLU A 97 -2.68 11.73 2.91
CA GLU A 97 -3.29 12.10 4.18
C GLU A 97 -4.79 12.36 4.05
N ARG A 98 -5.21 13.03 2.98
CA ARG A 98 -6.63 13.27 2.72
C ARG A 98 -7.37 12.00 2.30
N ALA A 99 -6.76 11.22 1.43
CA ALA A 99 -7.39 10.00 0.92
C ALA A 99 -7.68 9.01 2.03
N TRP A 100 -6.80 8.95 3.03
CA TRP A 100 -6.90 7.99 4.13
C TRP A 100 -7.18 8.66 5.48
N ALA A 101 -7.71 9.88 5.46
CA ALA A 101 -7.92 10.67 6.69
C ALA A 101 -8.75 9.91 7.74
N GLU A 102 -9.71 9.13 7.31
CA GLU A 102 -10.58 8.34 8.19
C GLU A 102 -9.77 7.37 9.06
N TRP A 103 -8.69 6.82 8.52
CA TRP A 103 -7.87 5.80 9.19
C TRP A 103 -6.60 6.37 9.83
N LEU A 104 -6.13 7.51 9.37
CA LEU A 104 -4.89 8.14 9.84
C LEU A 104 -5.07 9.11 11.00
N THR A 105 -6.24 9.21 11.54
CA THR A 105 -6.53 10.12 12.66
C THR A 105 -6.24 9.51 14.02
#